data_a2767d89f38f50cec0f0c3860a4f16ae
#
_entry.id   a2767d89f38f50cec0f0c3860a4f16ae
#
_cell.length_a   1.000
_cell.length_b   1.000
_cell.length_c   1.000
_cell.angle_alpha   90.00
_cell.angle_beta   90.00
_cell.angle_gamma   90.00
#
_symmetry.space_group_name_H-M   'P 1'
#
loop_
_entity.id
_entity.type
_entity.pdbx_description
1 polymer ?
#
loop_
_entity_poly.entity_id
_entity_poly.type
_entity_poly.pdbx_seq_one_letter_code
_entity_poly.pdbx_strand_id
1 'polypeptide(L)'
;MIEIVEYKDEYAIELSEIILDNMYKINIKDHGKEVIDRISQHFTESEIKKNFPNRTKCLVALKDNKVVGTASINKYSEDKTGTKFIVQTVFVKIEEHHQGIGKKLIKSIEDIAINIGCKELVIPASIYACEFYRKLGFDYLDGKKTLNEDKEHILTKEY
;
A
#
# COMPACT_ATOMS: atom_id res chain seq x y z
N MET A 1 21.55 -0.36 2.02
CA MET A 1 20.91 -1.27 1.07
C MET A 1 19.50 -1.59 1.51
N ILE A 2 18.57 -1.63 0.58
CA ILE A 2 17.15 -1.93 0.87
C ILE A 2 16.88 -3.39 0.60
N GLU A 3 16.35 -4.08 1.59
CA GLU A 3 15.93 -5.47 1.48
C GLU A 3 14.41 -5.56 1.62
N ILE A 4 13.76 -6.34 0.76
CA ILE A 4 12.32 -6.57 0.84
C ILE A 4 12.09 -7.96 1.42
N VAL A 5 11.39 -8.03 2.55
CA VAL A 5 11.11 -9.27 3.28
C VAL A 5 9.62 -9.43 3.54
N GLU A 6 9.19 -10.62 3.92
CA GLU A 6 7.80 -10.83 4.32
C GLU A 6 7.57 -10.26 5.73
N TYR A 7 6.33 -9.83 5.98
CA TYR A 7 5.90 -9.33 7.27
C TYR A 7 6.12 -10.38 8.38
N LYS A 8 6.56 -9.89 9.54
CA LYS A 8 6.60 -10.64 10.81
C LYS A 8 6.07 -9.73 11.91
N ASP A 9 5.50 -10.33 12.95
CA ASP A 9 4.92 -9.57 14.07
C ASP A 9 5.94 -8.65 14.76
N GLU A 10 7.22 -8.99 14.72
CA GLU A 10 8.27 -8.13 15.29
C GLU A 10 8.38 -6.76 14.60
N TYR A 11 7.84 -6.60 13.39
CA TYR A 11 7.85 -5.33 12.67
C TYR A 11 6.64 -4.46 12.96
N ALA A 12 5.63 -4.97 13.67
CA ALA A 12 4.34 -4.31 13.80
C ALA A 12 4.41 -2.93 14.47
N ILE A 13 5.23 -2.78 15.50
CA ILE A 13 5.35 -1.50 16.22
C ILE A 13 5.95 -0.41 15.32
N GLU A 14 7.03 -0.72 14.60
CA GLU A 14 7.66 0.23 13.68
C GLU A 14 6.75 0.55 12.49
N LEU A 15 6.03 -0.45 11.99
CA LEU A 15 5.04 -0.23 10.91
C LEU A 15 3.92 0.68 11.36
N SER A 16 3.39 0.49 12.57
CA SER A 16 2.37 1.37 13.12
C SER A 16 2.85 2.82 13.16
N GLU A 17 4.05 3.05 13.66
CA GLU A 17 4.64 4.38 13.71
C GLU A 17 4.77 5.02 12.31
N ILE A 18 5.28 4.27 11.34
CA ILE A 18 5.46 4.75 9.97
C ILE A 18 4.12 5.08 9.32
N ILE A 19 3.16 4.19 9.43
CA ILE A 19 1.84 4.36 8.80
C ILE A 19 1.11 5.55 9.41
N LEU A 20 1.03 5.63 10.73
CA LEU A 20 0.34 6.73 11.41
C LEU A 20 1.03 8.07 11.16
N ASP A 21 2.36 8.08 11.11
CA ASP A 21 3.12 9.29 10.82
C ASP A 21 2.79 9.84 9.42
N ASN A 22 2.77 8.96 8.41
CA ASN A 22 2.37 9.33 7.05
C ASN A 22 0.92 9.83 7.00
N MET A 23 0.01 9.14 7.66
CA MET A 23 -1.40 9.52 7.67
C MET A 23 -1.61 10.91 8.23
N TYR A 24 -1.03 11.23 9.38
CA TYR A 24 -1.27 12.49 10.06
C TYR A 24 -0.41 13.65 9.56
N LYS A 25 0.71 13.39 8.87
CA LYS A 25 1.56 14.45 8.34
C LYS A 25 1.33 14.72 6.85
N ILE A 26 0.94 13.70 6.08
CA ILE A 26 0.81 13.81 4.62
C ILE A 26 -0.63 13.57 4.17
N ASN A 27 -1.17 12.39 4.44
CA ASN A 27 -2.45 11.97 3.87
C ASN A 27 -3.64 12.78 4.38
N ILE A 28 -3.55 13.30 5.59
CA ILE A 28 -4.60 14.14 6.16
C ILE A 28 -4.93 15.37 5.30
N LYS A 29 -3.97 15.87 4.54
CA LYS A 29 -4.15 17.01 3.64
C LYS A 29 -5.12 16.70 2.50
N ASP A 30 -5.11 15.45 2.02
CA ASP A 30 -5.97 15.00 0.92
C ASP A 30 -7.29 14.41 1.42
N HIS A 31 -7.21 13.58 2.47
CA HIS A 31 -8.37 12.81 2.97
C HIS A 31 -9.21 13.58 3.98
N GLY A 32 -8.61 14.49 4.73
CA GLY A 32 -9.25 15.20 5.83
C GLY A 32 -9.18 14.43 7.14
N LYS A 33 -9.33 15.18 8.25
CA LYS A 33 -9.16 14.62 9.60
C LYS A 33 -10.14 13.50 9.93
N GLU A 34 -11.39 13.64 9.54
CA GLU A 34 -12.43 12.64 9.83
C GLU A 34 -12.10 11.28 9.22
N VAL A 35 -11.68 11.27 7.96
CA VAL A 35 -11.30 10.04 7.26
C VAL A 35 -10.05 9.44 7.90
N ILE A 36 -9.04 10.25 8.17
CA ILE A 36 -7.79 9.77 8.77
C ILE A 36 -8.02 9.21 10.18
N ASP A 37 -8.81 9.87 11.01
CA ASP A 37 -9.13 9.37 12.36
C ASP A 37 -9.84 8.01 12.30
N ARG A 38 -10.70 7.81 11.31
CA ARG A 38 -11.40 6.54 11.11
C ARG A 38 -10.44 5.43 10.65
N ILE A 39 -9.64 5.71 9.64
CA ILE A 39 -8.73 4.72 9.04
C ILE A 39 -7.59 4.36 10.00
N SER A 40 -7.06 5.34 10.72
CA SER A 40 -5.89 5.15 11.60
C SER A 40 -6.12 4.08 12.67
N GLN A 41 -7.36 3.86 13.07
CA GLN A 41 -7.70 2.84 14.07
C GLN A 41 -7.33 1.42 13.65
N HIS A 42 -7.19 1.18 12.35
CA HIS A 42 -6.81 -0.13 11.80
C HIS A 42 -5.30 -0.37 11.81
N PHE A 43 -4.50 0.62 12.23
CA PHE A 43 -3.04 0.55 12.13
C PHE A 43 -2.31 0.74 13.46
N THR A 44 -2.97 0.41 14.56
CA THR A 44 -2.28 0.21 15.85
C THR A 44 -1.45 -1.07 15.77
N GLU A 45 -0.46 -1.21 16.64
CA GLU A 45 0.36 -2.43 16.70
C GLU A 45 -0.51 -3.70 16.76
N SER A 46 -1.50 -3.72 17.65
CA SER A 46 -2.37 -4.89 17.82
C SER A 46 -3.22 -5.17 16.58
N GLU A 47 -3.73 -4.15 15.91
CA GLU A 47 -4.51 -4.32 14.68
C GLU A 47 -3.64 -4.82 13.53
N ILE A 48 -2.41 -4.37 13.42
CA ILE A 48 -1.46 -4.86 12.43
C ILE A 48 -1.19 -6.35 12.64
N LYS A 49 -0.87 -6.75 13.86
CA LYS A 49 -0.65 -8.17 14.20
C LYS A 49 -1.84 -9.05 13.91
N LYS A 50 -3.05 -8.52 14.06
CA LYS A 50 -4.29 -9.23 13.81
C LYS A 50 -4.59 -9.38 12.31
N ASN A 51 -4.36 -8.33 11.53
CA ASN A 51 -4.87 -8.24 10.16
C ASN A 51 -3.83 -8.53 9.08
N PHE A 52 -2.57 -8.13 9.26
CA PHE A 52 -1.56 -8.30 8.21
C PHE A 52 -1.29 -9.76 7.86
N PRO A 53 -1.23 -10.71 8.83
CA PRO A 53 -1.03 -12.12 8.48
C PRO A 53 -2.13 -12.73 7.61
N ASN A 54 -3.30 -12.13 7.58
CA ASN A 54 -4.45 -12.64 6.81
C ASN A 54 -4.48 -12.14 5.36
N ARG A 55 -3.60 -11.22 5.00
CA ARG A 55 -3.49 -10.74 3.61
C ARG A 55 -2.79 -11.78 2.74
N THR A 56 -3.00 -11.73 1.43
CA THR A 56 -2.34 -12.65 0.49
C THR A 56 -0.83 -12.60 0.65
N LYS A 57 -0.25 -11.39 0.64
CA LYS A 57 1.15 -11.13 0.99
C LYS A 57 1.27 -9.75 1.59
N CYS A 58 2.12 -9.63 2.59
CA CYS A 58 2.47 -8.35 3.17
C CYS A 58 4.00 -8.25 3.21
N LEU A 59 4.53 -7.22 2.56
CA LEU A 59 5.97 -7.02 2.43
C LEU A 59 6.45 -5.86 3.30
N VAL A 60 7.68 -5.98 3.77
CA VAL A 60 8.34 -4.97 4.59
C VAL A 60 9.68 -4.62 3.95
N ALA A 61 9.97 -3.33 3.82
CA ALA A 61 11.27 -2.85 3.36
C ALA A 61 12.14 -2.57 4.58
N LEU A 62 13.34 -3.14 4.56
CA LEU A 62 14.35 -2.91 5.61
C LEU A 62 15.54 -2.15 5.00
N LYS A 63 16.03 -1.17 5.75
CA LYS A 63 17.26 -0.46 5.45
C LYS A 63 18.16 -0.58 6.67
N ASP A 64 19.31 -1.22 6.52
CA ASP A 64 20.25 -1.51 7.63
C ASP A 64 19.51 -2.16 8.82
N ASN A 65 18.67 -3.17 8.49
CA ASN A 65 17.86 -3.94 9.44
C ASN A 65 16.77 -3.16 10.18
N LYS A 66 16.47 -1.95 9.72
CA LYS A 66 15.37 -1.13 10.27
C LYS A 66 14.21 -1.06 9.30
N VAL A 67 12.99 -1.11 9.81
CA VAL A 67 11.78 -0.99 8.99
C VAL A 67 11.69 0.42 8.41
N VAL A 68 11.57 0.51 7.08
CA VAL A 68 11.42 1.80 6.39
C VAL A 68 10.20 1.87 5.47
N GLY A 69 9.48 0.78 5.28
CA GLY A 69 8.28 0.81 4.45
C GLY A 69 7.55 -0.51 4.40
N THR A 70 6.38 -0.50 3.78
CA THR A 70 5.53 -1.67 3.62
C THR A 70 4.64 -1.54 2.38
N ALA A 71 4.21 -2.66 1.85
CA ALA A 71 3.15 -2.77 0.85
C ALA A 71 2.53 -4.15 0.95
N SER A 72 1.25 -4.27 0.65
CA SER A 72 0.59 -5.56 0.66
C SER A 72 -0.30 -5.75 -0.55
N ILE A 73 -0.59 -7.02 -0.86
CA ILE A 73 -1.51 -7.43 -1.91
C ILE A 73 -2.55 -8.36 -1.31
N ASN A 74 -3.79 -8.19 -1.75
CA ASN A 74 -4.89 -9.03 -1.31
C ASN A 74 -5.82 -9.33 -2.47
N LYS A 75 -6.68 -10.33 -2.30
CA LYS A 75 -7.73 -10.61 -3.29
C LYS A 75 -8.71 -9.43 -3.32
N TYR A 76 -9.15 -9.08 -4.52
CA TYR A 76 -10.20 -8.08 -4.68
C TYR A 76 -11.54 -8.73 -4.32
N SER A 77 -12.16 -8.26 -3.25
CA SER A 77 -13.31 -8.94 -2.63
C SER A 77 -14.53 -9.10 -3.55
N GLU A 78 -14.70 -8.20 -4.50
CA GLU A 78 -15.83 -8.21 -5.44
C GLU A 78 -15.56 -9.04 -6.69
N ASP A 79 -14.33 -9.53 -6.87
CA ASP A 79 -13.97 -10.31 -8.04
C ASP A 79 -14.32 -11.78 -7.86
N LYS A 80 -15.04 -12.33 -8.83
CA LYS A 80 -15.45 -13.74 -8.83
C LYS A 80 -14.53 -14.64 -9.65
N THR A 81 -13.62 -14.05 -10.42
CA THR A 81 -12.72 -14.80 -11.31
C THR A 81 -11.46 -15.29 -10.61
N GLY A 82 -11.09 -14.68 -9.49
CA GLY A 82 -9.86 -14.98 -8.78
C GLY A 82 -8.61 -14.39 -9.44
N THR A 83 -8.77 -13.49 -10.41
CA THR A 83 -7.65 -12.91 -11.18
C THR A 83 -7.44 -11.42 -10.90
N LYS A 84 -8.29 -10.82 -10.10
CA LYS A 84 -8.19 -9.41 -9.74
C LYS A 84 -7.71 -9.28 -8.29
N PHE A 85 -6.67 -8.47 -8.08
CA PHE A 85 -6.08 -8.26 -6.78
C PHE A 85 -5.97 -6.77 -6.48
N ILE A 86 -5.81 -6.42 -5.22
CA ILE A 86 -5.73 -5.04 -4.76
C ILE A 86 -4.44 -4.84 -3.97
N VAL A 87 -3.76 -3.74 -4.25
CA VAL A 87 -2.62 -3.28 -3.47
C VAL A 87 -3.13 -2.40 -2.35
N GLN A 88 -2.65 -2.65 -1.15
CA GLN A 88 -3.09 -1.92 0.04
C GLN A 88 -1.90 -1.55 0.90
N THR A 89 -2.06 -0.49 1.68
CA THR A 89 -1.13 -0.13 2.75
C THR A 89 0.30 0.06 2.23
N VAL A 90 0.44 0.92 1.23
CA VAL A 90 1.76 1.30 0.70
C VAL A 90 2.23 2.54 1.45
N PHE A 91 3.22 2.36 2.30
CA PHE A 91 3.78 3.46 3.10
C PHE A 91 5.29 3.33 3.17
N VAL A 92 5.97 4.47 3.08
CA VAL A 92 7.42 4.58 3.26
C VAL A 92 7.67 5.62 4.35
N LYS A 93 8.61 5.34 5.24
CA LYS A 93 9.02 6.28 6.28
C LYS A 93 9.32 7.64 5.66
N ILE A 94 8.76 8.71 6.23
CA ILE A 94 8.81 10.05 5.62
C ILE A 94 10.25 10.48 5.32
N GLU A 95 11.17 10.25 6.24
CA GLU A 95 12.58 10.62 6.10
C GLU A 95 13.30 9.83 4.99
N GLU A 96 12.68 8.76 4.52
CA GLU A 96 13.22 7.88 3.47
C GLU A 96 12.49 8.02 2.14
N HIS A 97 11.61 9.02 1.98
CA HIS A 97 10.94 9.29 0.72
C HIS A 97 11.95 9.68 -0.37
N HIS A 98 11.54 9.47 -1.63
CA HIS A 98 12.33 9.82 -2.83
C HIS A 98 13.66 9.06 -2.96
N GLN A 99 13.76 7.87 -2.37
CA GLN A 99 14.95 7.00 -2.46
C GLN A 99 14.67 5.68 -3.19
N GLY A 100 13.51 5.57 -3.85
CA GLY A 100 13.17 4.38 -4.63
C GLY A 100 12.62 3.21 -3.82
N ILE A 101 12.36 3.38 -2.52
CA ILE A 101 11.84 2.31 -1.66
C ILE A 101 10.43 1.90 -2.08
N GLY A 102 9.55 2.87 -2.32
CA GLY A 102 8.18 2.61 -2.79
C GLY A 102 8.17 1.88 -4.12
N LYS A 103 9.04 2.27 -5.05
CA LYS A 103 9.17 1.60 -6.34
C LYS A 103 9.61 0.13 -6.16
N LYS A 104 10.55 -0.14 -5.27
CA LYS A 104 11.01 -1.49 -4.96
C LYS A 104 9.89 -2.35 -4.38
N LEU A 105 9.13 -1.78 -3.45
CA LEU A 105 7.98 -2.46 -2.85
C LEU A 105 6.92 -2.81 -3.90
N ILE A 106 6.52 -1.86 -4.74
CA ILE A 106 5.51 -2.09 -5.78
C ILE A 106 6.01 -3.11 -6.79
N LYS A 107 7.27 -3.03 -7.20
CA LYS A 107 7.83 -4.03 -8.12
C LYS A 107 7.78 -5.44 -7.53
N SER A 108 8.10 -5.59 -6.26
CA SER A 108 8.00 -6.88 -5.56
C SER A 108 6.54 -7.37 -5.49
N ILE A 109 5.59 -6.46 -5.26
CA ILE A 109 4.17 -6.79 -5.30
C ILE A 109 3.75 -7.25 -6.70
N GLU A 110 4.20 -6.57 -7.76
CA GLU A 110 3.88 -6.96 -9.14
C GLU A 110 4.43 -8.35 -9.46
N ASP A 111 5.64 -8.65 -9.03
CA ASP A 111 6.23 -9.99 -9.23
C ASP A 111 5.38 -11.07 -8.55
N ILE A 112 4.92 -10.81 -7.34
CA ILE A 112 4.02 -11.72 -6.64
C ILE A 112 2.69 -11.86 -7.41
N ALA A 113 2.11 -10.73 -7.83
CA ALA A 113 0.86 -10.72 -8.57
C ALA A 113 0.93 -11.57 -9.83
N ILE A 114 1.99 -11.41 -10.61
CA ILE A 114 2.21 -12.20 -11.84
C ILE A 114 2.31 -13.69 -11.50
N ASN A 115 3.05 -14.04 -10.47
CA ASN A 115 3.24 -15.44 -10.07
C ASN A 115 1.96 -16.12 -9.59
N ILE A 116 1.04 -15.38 -9.01
CA ILE A 116 -0.24 -15.94 -8.54
C ILE A 116 -1.37 -15.86 -9.58
N GLY A 117 -1.05 -15.42 -10.80
CA GLY A 117 -2.02 -15.40 -11.90
C GLY A 117 -2.89 -14.15 -11.97
N CYS A 118 -2.44 -13.04 -11.38
CA CYS A 118 -3.15 -11.78 -11.44
C CYS A 118 -3.26 -11.26 -12.87
N LYS A 119 -4.46 -10.85 -13.29
CA LYS A 119 -4.71 -10.23 -14.58
C LYS A 119 -4.94 -8.73 -14.46
N GLU A 120 -5.47 -8.28 -13.35
CA GLU A 120 -5.67 -6.87 -13.08
C GLU A 120 -5.31 -6.56 -11.63
N LEU A 121 -4.45 -5.59 -11.44
CA LEU A 121 -4.04 -5.12 -10.12
C LEU A 121 -4.60 -3.72 -9.90
N VAL A 122 -5.32 -3.55 -8.79
CA VAL A 122 -6.01 -2.30 -8.42
C VAL A 122 -5.25 -1.62 -7.30
N ILE A 123 -5.08 -0.31 -7.39
CA ILE A 123 -4.50 0.50 -6.31
C ILE A 123 -5.44 1.67 -6.01
N PRO A 124 -6.10 1.69 -4.84
CA PRO A 124 -6.73 2.91 -4.34
C PRO A 124 -5.62 3.85 -3.85
N ALA A 125 -5.47 4.97 -4.52
CA ALA A 125 -4.33 5.87 -4.28
C ALA A 125 -4.79 7.23 -3.77
N SER A 126 -4.09 7.76 -2.77
CA SER A 126 -4.27 9.15 -2.36
C SER A 126 -3.89 10.07 -3.54
N ILE A 127 -4.46 11.27 -3.55
CA ILE A 127 -4.15 12.26 -4.60
C ILE A 127 -2.64 12.49 -4.67
N TYR A 128 -1.98 12.55 -3.52
CA TYR A 128 -0.54 12.70 -3.40
C TYR A 128 0.26 11.61 -4.14
N ALA A 129 -0.24 10.38 -4.15
CA ALA A 129 0.49 9.22 -4.68
C ALA A 129 0.18 8.87 -6.14
N CYS A 130 -0.85 9.46 -6.75
CA CYS A 130 -1.29 9.06 -8.09
C CYS A 130 -0.18 9.13 -9.15
N GLU A 131 0.58 10.21 -9.20
CA GLU A 131 1.63 10.34 -10.21
C GLU A 131 2.76 9.33 -10.01
N PHE A 132 3.04 8.96 -8.76
CA PHE A 132 4.00 7.89 -8.46
C PHE A 132 3.57 6.58 -9.13
N TYR A 133 2.30 6.19 -8.95
CA TYR A 133 1.79 4.95 -9.55
C TYR A 133 1.67 5.04 -11.07
N ARG A 134 1.30 6.20 -11.60
CA ARG A 134 1.23 6.38 -13.05
C ARG A 134 2.60 6.19 -13.72
N LYS A 135 3.66 6.63 -13.09
CA LYS A 135 5.03 6.40 -13.58
C LYS A 135 5.42 4.93 -13.58
N LEU A 136 4.75 4.11 -12.79
CA LEU A 136 4.96 2.66 -12.74
C LEU A 136 4.06 1.89 -13.70
N GLY A 137 3.27 2.59 -14.52
CA GLY A 137 2.43 1.98 -15.53
C GLY A 137 0.97 1.79 -15.13
N PHE A 138 0.58 2.25 -13.95
CA PHE A 138 -0.84 2.27 -13.56
C PHE A 138 -1.54 3.47 -14.16
N ASP A 139 -2.83 3.37 -14.40
CA ASP A 139 -3.63 4.50 -14.86
C ASP A 139 -5.01 4.47 -14.20
N TYR A 140 -5.72 5.59 -14.29
CA TYR A 140 -7.04 5.72 -13.70
C TYR A 140 -8.00 4.68 -14.26
N LEU A 141 -8.83 4.10 -13.40
CA LEU A 141 -9.85 3.14 -13.80
C LEU A 141 -10.75 3.75 -14.90
N ASP A 142 -10.83 3.09 -16.05
CA ASP A 142 -11.58 3.58 -17.20
C ASP A 142 -11.19 5.00 -17.64
N GLY A 143 -9.96 5.42 -17.34
CA GLY A 143 -9.47 6.75 -17.67
C GLY A 143 -10.09 7.89 -16.88
N LYS A 144 -10.77 7.59 -15.77
CA LYS A 144 -11.54 8.59 -15.00
C LYS A 144 -10.95 8.87 -13.63
N LYS A 145 -10.74 10.14 -13.30
CA LYS A 145 -10.30 10.60 -11.98
C LYS A 145 -11.50 10.74 -11.05
N THR A 146 -12.09 9.62 -10.62
CA THR A 146 -13.20 9.64 -9.66
C THR A 146 -12.68 9.36 -8.25
N LEU A 147 -13.20 10.08 -7.26
CA LEU A 147 -12.85 9.85 -5.86
C LEU A 147 -13.83 8.86 -5.23
N ASN A 148 -13.30 7.91 -4.46
CA ASN A 148 -14.12 7.01 -3.63
C ASN A 148 -14.49 7.68 -2.30
N GLU A 149 -15.13 6.94 -1.40
CA GLU A 149 -15.54 7.43 -0.08
C GLU A 149 -14.37 7.94 0.77
N ASP A 150 -13.20 7.36 0.58
CA ASP A 150 -11.99 7.72 1.32
C ASP A 150 -11.16 8.79 0.60
N LYS A 151 -11.75 9.43 -0.43
CA LYS A 151 -11.08 10.45 -1.24
C LYS A 151 -9.83 9.94 -1.93
N GLU A 152 -9.90 8.71 -2.41
CA GLU A 152 -8.83 8.08 -3.20
C GLU A 152 -9.26 7.95 -4.65
N HIS A 153 -8.30 8.04 -5.56
CA HIS A 153 -8.49 7.65 -6.95
C HIS A 153 -8.18 6.18 -7.11
N ILE A 154 -8.92 5.50 -7.97
CA ILE A 154 -8.66 4.09 -8.27
C ILE A 154 -7.80 4.01 -9.51
N LEU A 155 -6.63 3.40 -9.40
CA LEU A 155 -5.75 3.12 -10.51
C LEU A 155 -5.65 1.62 -10.74
N THR A 156 -5.38 1.22 -11.99
CA THR A 156 -5.28 -0.19 -12.36
C THR A 156 -4.11 -0.43 -13.31
N LYS A 157 -3.65 -1.66 -13.36
CA LYS A 157 -2.68 -2.14 -14.33
C LYS A 157 -3.04 -3.58 -14.72
N GLU A 158 -3.04 -3.87 -16.01
CA GLU A 158 -3.32 -5.21 -16.53
C GLU A 158 -2.03 -5.95 -16.86
N TYR A 159 -2.09 -7.30 -16.76
CA TYR A 159 -0.95 -8.19 -17.03
C TYR A 159 -1.27 -9.29 -18.04
#